data_ef615fa610b9fd9c07804f4e9d662d77
#
_entry.id   ef615fa610b9fd9c07804f4e9d662d77
#
_cell.length_a   1.000
_cell.length_b   1.000
_cell.length_c   1.000
_cell.angle_alpha   90.00
_cell.angle_beta   90.00
_cell.angle_gamma   90.00
#
_symmetry.space_group_name_H-M   'P 1'
#
loop_
_entity.id
_entity.type
_entity.pdbx_description
1 polymer ?
#
loop_
_entity_poly.entity_id
_entity_poly.type
_entity_poly.pdbx_seq_one_letter_code
_entity_poly.pdbx_strand_id
1 'polypeptide(L)'
;MKISFAQKIKNLFGFHKAIDSAFFDELTDALIEGDVGAKTAFELVEKAEAICKERKISEEKEVLLVLKELITPYVNFISLQPEKDKTSVYLVLGVNGVGKTTTVAKMALHYKKSGTQNSIMAAADTFRAAAIEQLQIHGERTGVRVVAHQSGADPASVVFDAAESVKSHGGGLVLADTAGRLHNKENLVRELQKIDRIAKQKADEGCYKKILVIDGTTGQNALRQAEVFHEAVGVDAIVLTKYDSTAKGGVAIAIGKELGIPVAFICTGEGYKDIGVFNPDTYINEFLGL
;
A
#
# COMPACT_ATOMS: atom_id res chain seq x y z
N MET A 1 -8.97 22.89 10.36
CA MET A 1 -9.30 21.83 9.40
C MET A 1 -8.26 21.85 8.28
N LYS A 2 -7.59 20.74 8.00
CA LYS A 2 -6.67 20.68 6.83
C LYS A 2 -7.53 20.63 5.57
N ILE A 3 -7.31 21.54 4.64
CA ILE A 3 -7.99 21.55 3.33
C ILE A 3 -7.50 20.33 2.56
N SER A 4 -8.42 19.52 1.99
CA SER A 4 -8.06 18.36 1.15
C SER A 4 -7.40 18.84 -0.15
N PHE A 5 -6.60 17.98 -0.78
CA PHE A 5 -5.99 18.29 -2.08
C PHE A 5 -7.06 18.65 -3.12
N ALA A 6 -8.14 17.90 -3.20
CA ALA A 6 -9.29 18.21 -4.05
C ALA A 6 -9.85 19.61 -3.83
N GLN A 7 -9.93 20.06 -2.57
CA GLN A 7 -10.39 21.42 -2.27
C GLN A 7 -9.36 22.48 -2.67
N LYS A 8 -8.06 22.17 -2.57
CA LYS A 8 -7.01 23.08 -3.06
C LYS A 8 -7.08 23.27 -4.57
N ILE A 9 -7.26 22.18 -5.30
CA ILE A 9 -7.47 22.23 -6.76
C ILE A 9 -8.68 23.10 -7.11
N LYS A 10 -9.82 22.90 -6.46
CA LYS A 10 -11.02 23.73 -6.67
C LYS A 10 -10.78 25.20 -6.37
N ASN A 11 -10.05 25.51 -5.30
CA ASN A 11 -9.71 26.89 -4.97
C ASN A 11 -8.81 27.53 -6.03
N LEU A 12 -7.83 26.80 -6.54
CA LEU A 12 -6.92 27.24 -7.60
C LEU A 12 -7.71 27.73 -8.82
N PHE A 13 -8.68 26.99 -9.28
CA PHE A 13 -9.54 27.38 -10.39
C PHE A 13 -10.45 28.58 -10.04
N GLY A 14 -10.87 28.71 -8.78
CA GLY A 14 -11.66 29.85 -8.32
C GLY A 14 -10.89 31.17 -8.30
N PHE A 15 -9.56 31.14 -8.22
CA PHE A 15 -8.70 32.34 -8.21
C PHE A 15 -8.24 32.75 -9.61
N HIS A 16 -8.06 31.83 -10.55
CA HIS A 16 -7.59 32.11 -11.90
C HIS A 16 -8.77 32.31 -12.86
N LYS A 17 -8.77 33.44 -13.58
CA LYS A 17 -9.76 33.73 -14.64
C LYS A 17 -9.36 33.16 -15.99
N ALA A 18 -8.13 32.70 -16.15
CA ALA A 18 -7.59 32.14 -17.36
C ALA A 18 -6.64 30.97 -17.01
N ILE A 19 -6.56 29.99 -17.88
CA ILE A 19 -5.60 28.86 -17.83
C ILE A 19 -4.32 29.32 -18.52
N ASP A 20 -3.49 30.07 -17.81
CA ASP A 20 -2.22 30.61 -18.26
C ASP A 20 -1.02 29.91 -17.58
N SER A 21 0.19 30.39 -17.83
CA SER A 21 1.40 29.83 -17.23
C SER A 21 1.41 29.92 -15.70
N ALA A 22 0.87 30.99 -15.12
CA ALA A 22 0.80 31.16 -13.68
C ALA A 22 -0.13 30.10 -13.05
N PHE A 23 -1.24 29.76 -13.72
CA PHE A 23 -2.10 28.67 -13.30
C PHE A 23 -1.36 27.33 -13.27
N PHE A 24 -0.56 27.00 -14.29
CA PHE A 24 0.20 25.74 -14.34
C PHE A 24 1.33 25.69 -13.31
N ASP A 25 1.95 26.82 -12.98
CA ASP A 25 2.94 26.90 -11.90
C ASP A 25 2.30 26.58 -10.55
N GLU A 26 1.14 27.20 -10.23
CA GLU A 26 0.39 26.91 -9.00
C GLU A 26 -0.16 25.48 -8.97
N LEU A 27 -0.55 24.91 -10.11
CA LEU A 27 -0.95 23.51 -10.22
C LEU A 27 0.22 22.57 -9.89
N THR A 28 1.44 22.91 -10.34
CA THR A 28 2.65 22.17 -10.00
C THR A 28 2.88 22.17 -8.49
N ASP A 29 2.82 23.32 -7.86
CA ASP A 29 2.98 23.45 -6.41
C ASP A 29 1.90 22.66 -5.66
N ALA A 30 0.65 22.73 -6.12
CA ALA A 30 -0.44 21.96 -5.53
C ALA A 30 -0.18 20.45 -5.61
N LEU A 31 0.27 19.92 -6.75
CA LEU A 31 0.61 18.48 -6.92
C LEU A 31 1.77 18.06 -6.03
N ILE A 32 2.80 18.91 -5.85
CA ILE A 32 3.92 18.66 -4.93
C ILE A 32 3.40 18.60 -3.48
N GLU A 33 2.59 19.55 -3.08
CA GLU A 33 1.95 19.58 -1.76
C GLU A 33 0.99 18.38 -1.56
N GLY A 34 0.41 17.87 -2.65
CA GLY A 34 -0.41 16.67 -2.69
C GLY A 34 0.36 15.35 -2.57
N ASP A 35 1.69 15.40 -2.37
CA ASP A 35 2.59 14.25 -2.24
C ASP A 35 2.81 13.43 -3.54
N VAL A 36 2.53 14.03 -4.72
CA VAL A 36 2.84 13.41 -6.03
C VAL A 36 4.37 13.34 -6.28
N GLY A 37 5.14 14.22 -5.60
CA GLY A 37 6.58 14.37 -5.79
C GLY A 37 6.93 15.38 -6.88
N ALA A 38 7.99 16.16 -6.64
CA ALA A 38 8.34 17.31 -7.49
C ALA A 38 8.58 16.91 -8.95
N LYS A 39 9.44 15.90 -9.20
CA LYS A 39 9.74 15.45 -10.56
C LYS A 39 8.47 15.01 -11.31
N THR A 40 7.63 14.20 -10.66
CA THR A 40 6.37 13.73 -11.25
C THR A 40 5.38 14.87 -11.49
N ALA A 41 5.28 15.82 -10.55
CA ALA A 41 4.41 16.98 -10.69
C ALA A 41 4.82 17.86 -11.90
N PHE A 42 6.09 18.19 -12.03
CA PHE A 42 6.60 18.94 -13.18
C PHE A 42 6.31 18.25 -14.52
N GLU A 43 6.61 16.96 -14.63
CA GLU A 43 6.36 16.20 -15.86
C GLU A 43 4.86 16.09 -16.21
N LEU A 44 3.99 15.94 -15.21
CA LEU A 44 2.55 15.87 -15.41
C LEU A 44 1.99 17.23 -15.89
N VAL A 45 2.42 18.31 -15.26
CA VAL A 45 1.92 19.66 -15.59
C VAL A 45 2.43 20.12 -16.93
N GLU A 46 3.71 19.90 -17.26
CA GLU A 46 4.26 20.22 -18.61
C GLU A 46 3.46 19.52 -19.72
N LYS A 47 3.15 18.23 -19.54
CA LYS A 47 2.31 17.49 -20.48
C LYS A 47 0.88 18.00 -20.54
N ALA A 48 0.30 18.32 -19.36
CA ALA A 48 -1.06 18.86 -19.29
C ALA A 48 -1.16 20.23 -19.97
N GLU A 49 -0.19 21.12 -19.76
CA GLU A 49 -0.12 22.42 -20.43
C GLU A 49 -0.03 22.29 -21.95
N ALA A 50 0.83 21.38 -22.46
CA ALA A 50 0.97 21.12 -23.88
C ALA A 50 -0.36 20.63 -24.50
N ILE A 51 -1.03 19.66 -23.85
CA ILE A 51 -2.32 19.13 -24.30
C ILE A 51 -3.41 20.20 -24.24
N CYS A 52 -3.46 21.01 -23.17
CA CYS A 52 -4.44 22.08 -23.04
C CYS A 52 -4.27 23.15 -24.15
N LYS A 53 -3.05 23.50 -24.47
CA LYS A 53 -2.76 24.43 -25.60
C LYS A 53 -3.16 23.85 -26.96
N GLU A 54 -2.82 22.59 -27.23
CA GLU A 54 -3.17 21.91 -28.46
C GLU A 54 -4.68 21.77 -28.67
N ARG A 55 -5.39 21.32 -27.59
CA ARG A 55 -6.84 21.11 -27.62
C ARG A 55 -7.65 22.40 -27.40
N LYS A 56 -6.98 23.55 -27.14
CA LYS A 56 -7.59 24.85 -26.80
C LYS A 56 -8.53 24.79 -25.61
N ILE A 57 -8.12 24.05 -24.57
CA ILE A 57 -8.89 23.87 -23.34
C ILE A 57 -8.82 25.17 -22.53
N SER A 58 -10.01 25.62 -22.09
CA SER A 58 -10.17 26.81 -21.26
C SER A 58 -11.03 26.59 -20.01
N GLU A 59 -11.61 25.40 -19.87
CA GLU A 59 -12.47 25.06 -18.75
C GLU A 59 -11.76 24.17 -17.72
N GLU A 60 -11.97 24.48 -16.43
CA GLU A 60 -11.45 23.73 -15.29
C GLU A 60 -11.63 22.23 -15.41
N LYS A 61 -12.88 21.83 -15.68
CA LYS A 61 -13.23 20.42 -15.75
C LYS A 61 -12.45 19.66 -16.82
N GLU A 62 -12.18 20.30 -17.94
CA GLU A 62 -11.40 19.70 -19.03
C GLU A 62 -9.93 19.53 -18.65
N VAL A 63 -9.33 20.51 -17.94
CA VAL A 63 -7.96 20.37 -17.39
C VAL A 63 -7.87 19.21 -16.42
N LEU A 64 -8.85 19.05 -15.53
CA LEU A 64 -8.89 17.90 -14.59
C LEU A 64 -9.02 16.57 -15.31
N LEU A 65 -9.78 16.51 -16.41
CA LEU A 65 -9.86 15.30 -17.24
C LEU A 65 -8.53 14.99 -17.94
N VAL A 66 -7.80 15.99 -18.41
CA VAL A 66 -6.44 15.80 -18.96
C VAL A 66 -5.49 15.29 -17.87
N LEU A 67 -5.55 15.85 -16.64
CA LEU A 67 -4.76 15.33 -15.53
C LEU A 67 -5.13 13.88 -15.20
N LYS A 68 -6.42 13.55 -15.21
CA LYS A 68 -6.89 12.17 -15.03
C LYS A 68 -6.30 11.24 -16.09
N GLU A 69 -6.34 11.61 -17.36
CA GLU A 69 -5.73 10.85 -18.46
C GLU A 69 -4.23 10.59 -18.22
N LEU A 70 -3.50 11.61 -17.76
CA LEU A 70 -2.06 11.53 -17.52
C LEU A 70 -1.68 10.72 -16.24
N ILE A 71 -2.52 10.74 -15.23
CA ILE A 71 -2.28 10.04 -13.95
C ILE A 71 -2.68 8.57 -14.03
N THR A 72 -3.73 8.23 -14.77
CA THR A 72 -4.30 6.88 -14.85
C THR A 72 -3.26 5.78 -15.11
N PRO A 73 -2.26 5.93 -15.98
CA PRO A 73 -1.24 4.89 -16.22
C PRO A 73 -0.36 4.57 -15.00
N TYR A 74 -0.31 5.44 -14.01
CA TYR A 74 0.54 5.29 -12.83
C TYR A 74 -0.21 4.71 -11.63
N VAL A 75 -1.55 4.64 -11.67
CA VAL A 75 -2.37 4.14 -10.57
C VAL A 75 -2.92 2.76 -10.93
N ASN A 76 -2.09 1.74 -10.70
CA ASN A 76 -2.43 0.37 -11.05
C ASN A 76 -3.02 -0.39 -9.86
N PHE A 77 -3.91 -1.33 -10.16
CA PHE A 77 -4.52 -2.25 -9.19
C PHE A 77 -4.04 -3.67 -9.43
N ILE A 78 -3.90 -4.43 -8.35
CA ILE A 78 -3.70 -5.87 -8.38
C ILE A 78 -4.69 -6.58 -7.46
N SER A 79 -5.35 -7.60 -7.96
CA SER A 79 -6.18 -8.48 -7.14
C SER A 79 -5.30 -9.52 -6.46
N LEU A 80 -5.33 -9.56 -5.13
CA LEU A 80 -4.65 -10.56 -4.33
C LEU A 80 -5.68 -11.60 -3.88
N GLN A 81 -5.81 -12.69 -4.63
CA GLN A 81 -6.72 -13.79 -4.31
C GLN A 81 -5.90 -15.06 -4.03
N PRO A 82 -6.01 -15.63 -2.82
CA PRO A 82 -5.42 -16.93 -2.53
C PRO A 82 -6.06 -18.00 -3.43
N GLU A 83 -5.24 -18.87 -4.01
CA GLU A 83 -5.74 -19.96 -4.82
C GLU A 83 -6.29 -21.07 -3.91
N LYS A 84 -7.43 -21.64 -4.33
CA LYS A 84 -8.06 -22.75 -3.62
C LYS A 84 -7.15 -23.97 -3.63
N ASP A 85 -7.11 -24.69 -2.53
CA ASP A 85 -6.35 -25.94 -2.35
C ASP A 85 -4.82 -25.81 -2.56
N LYS A 86 -4.31 -24.57 -2.59
CA LYS A 86 -2.88 -24.26 -2.62
C LYS A 86 -2.45 -23.52 -1.36
N THR A 87 -1.17 -23.62 -1.03
CA THR A 87 -0.54 -22.88 0.05
C THR A 87 -0.10 -21.50 -0.46
N SER A 88 -0.86 -20.47 -0.11
CA SER A 88 -0.52 -19.08 -0.38
C SER A 88 0.22 -18.48 0.81
N VAL A 89 1.30 -17.73 0.56
CA VAL A 89 2.04 -16.99 1.59
C VAL A 89 2.15 -15.53 1.20
N TYR A 90 1.58 -14.65 2.01
CA TYR A 90 1.67 -13.20 1.84
C TYR A 90 2.54 -12.60 2.94
N LEU A 91 3.71 -12.13 2.55
CA LEU A 91 4.66 -11.48 3.44
C LEU A 91 4.32 -10.00 3.56
N VAL A 92 3.92 -9.55 4.76
CA VAL A 92 3.49 -8.18 5.00
C VAL A 92 4.65 -7.36 5.55
N LEU A 93 5.11 -6.40 4.75
CA LEU A 93 6.29 -5.57 4.93
C LEU A 93 5.90 -4.14 5.32
N GLY A 94 6.86 -3.36 5.81
CA GLY A 94 6.70 -1.92 6.08
C GLY A 94 7.37 -1.50 7.38
N VAL A 95 7.55 -0.20 7.59
CA VAL A 95 8.22 0.32 8.80
C VAL A 95 7.32 0.19 10.04
N ASN A 96 7.90 0.41 11.22
CA ASN A 96 7.13 0.41 12.47
C ASN A 96 6.12 1.57 12.47
N GLY A 97 4.91 1.30 12.96
CA GLY A 97 3.84 2.31 13.10
C GLY A 97 2.97 2.55 11.86
N VAL A 98 3.28 1.94 10.70
CA VAL A 98 2.43 2.07 9.49
C VAL A 98 1.14 1.25 9.54
N GLY A 99 0.96 0.40 10.56
CA GLY A 99 -0.25 -0.42 10.71
C GLY A 99 -0.14 -1.84 10.14
N LYS A 100 1.07 -2.43 10.00
CA LYS A 100 1.26 -3.80 9.49
C LYS A 100 0.41 -4.84 10.23
N THR A 101 0.59 -4.95 11.54
CA THR A 101 -0.12 -5.93 12.39
C THR A 101 -1.63 -5.80 12.26
N THR A 102 -2.14 -4.56 12.28
CA THR A 102 -3.58 -4.29 12.07
C THR A 102 -4.02 -4.65 10.66
N THR A 103 -3.20 -4.37 9.65
CA THR A 103 -3.48 -4.73 8.23
C THR A 103 -3.52 -6.24 8.06
N VAL A 104 -2.60 -6.99 8.64
CA VAL A 104 -2.61 -8.47 8.67
C VAL A 104 -3.94 -8.99 9.22
N ALA A 105 -4.40 -8.44 10.34
CA ALA A 105 -5.67 -8.85 10.95
C ALA A 105 -6.89 -8.48 10.09
N LYS A 106 -6.88 -7.30 9.45
CA LYS A 106 -7.94 -6.88 8.51
C LYS A 106 -8.01 -7.79 7.30
N MET A 107 -6.86 -8.07 6.68
CA MET A 107 -6.75 -8.99 5.54
C MET A 107 -7.19 -10.41 5.93
N ALA A 108 -6.79 -10.90 7.10
CA ALA A 108 -7.18 -12.21 7.60
C ALA A 108 -8.71 -12.35 7.72
N LEU A 109 -9.37 -11.33 8.29
CA LEU A 109 -10.83 -11.32 8.39
C LEU A 109 -11.49 -11.15 7.02
N HIS A 110 -10.93 -10.32 6.13
CA HIS A 110 -11.42 -10.13 4.76
C HIS A 110 -11.43 -11.46 4.00
N TYR A 111 -10.32 -12.19 3.97
CA TYR A 111 -10.21 -13.46 3.28
C TYR A 111 -11.08 -14.56 3.91
N LYS A 112 -11.16 -14.61 5.25
CA LYS A 112 -12.07 -15.53 5.94
C LYS A 112 -13.53 -15.31 5.51
N LYS A 113 -13.97 -14.05 5.41
CA LYS A 113 -15.33 -13.71 4.94
C LYS A 113 -15.55 -13.99 3.46
N SER A 114 -14.50 -13.89 2.64
CA SER A 114 -14.53 -14.21 1.21
C SER A 114 -14.46 -15.72 0.94
N GLY A 115 -14.47 -16.55 1.99
CA GLY A 115 -14.51 -18.01 1.85
C GLY A 115 -13.15 -18.68 1.78
N THR A 116 -12.04 -17.97 2.00
CA THR A 116 -10.72 -18.59 2.12
C THR A 116 -10.66 -19.45 3.38
N GLN A 117 -10.60 -20.75 3.21
CA GLN A 117 -10.42 -21.69 4.31
C GLN A 117 -8.95 -21.67 4.79
N ASN A 118 -8.73 -22.09 6.06
CA ASN A 118 -7.39 -22.24 6.64
C ASN A 118 -6.50 -20.97 6.53
N SER A 119 -7.07 -19.79 6.79
CA SER A 119 -6.25 -18.58 6.93
C SER A 119 -5.53 -18.59 8.27
N ILE A 120 -4.22 -18.34 8.26
CA ILE A 120 -3.36 -18.27 9.45
C ILE A 120 -2.58 -16.96 9.43
N MET A 121 -2.44 -16.32 10.59
CA MET A 121 -1.51 -15.22 10.79
C MET A 121 -0.23 -15.73 11.42
N ALA A 122 0.93 -15.35 10.87
CA ALA A 122 2.25 -15.72 11.38
C ALA A 122 2.93 -14.51 12.05
N ALA A 123 3.25 -14.62 13.35
CA ALA A 123 3.87 -13.56 14.15
C ALA A 123 5.39 -13.52 13.91
N ALA A 124 5.81 -13.06 12.72
CA ALA A 124 7.21 -13.00 12.33
C ALA A 124 7.95 -11.70 12.76
N ASP A 125 7.30 -10.75 13.45
CA ASP A 125 7.99 -9.68 14.22
C ASP A 125 8.39 -10.22 15.60
N THR A 126 9.30 -11.18 15.62
CA THR A 126 9.70 -11.91 16.84
C THR A 126 10.54 -11.08 17.80
N PHE A 127 11.10 -9.96 17.34
CA PHE A 127 11.91 -9.08 18.20
C PHE A 127 11.09 -8.23 19.16
N ARG A 128 9.79 -8.13 18.91
CA ARG A 128 8.88 -7.30 19.71
C ARG A 128 7.83 -8.18 20.36
N ALA A 129 8.05 -8.51 21.66
CA ALA A 129 7.06 -9.30 22.42
C ALA A 129 5.65 -8.71 22.32
N ALA A 130 5.51 -7.38 22.44
CA ALA A 130 4.23 -6.70 22.29
C ALA A 130 3.60 -6.84 20.89
N ALA A 131 4.39 -7.03 19.81
CA ALA A 131 3.83 -7.28 18.48
C ALA A 131 3.23 -8.68 18.39
N ILE A 132 3.90 -9.68 18.98
CA ILE A 132 3.38 -11.05 19.07
C ILE A 132 2.05 -11.05 19.84
N GLU A 133 2.02 -10.45 21.03
CA GLU A 133 0.81 -10.35 21.85
C GLU A 133 -0.32 -9.62 21.12
N GLN A 134 0.00 -8.52 20.45
CA GLN A 134 -0.97 -7.76 19.65
C GLN A 134 -1.58 -8.63 18.54
N LEU A 135 -0.77 -9.39 17.82
CA LEU A 135 -1.27 -10.28 16.77
C LEU A 135 -2.14 -11.41 17.34
N GLN A 136 -1.79 -11.96 18.51
CA GLN A 136 -2.59 -12.96 19.21
C GLN A 136 -3.97 -12.41 19.61
N ILE A 137 -4.03 -11.18 20.15
CA ILE A 137 -5.29 -10.48 20.45
C ILE A 137 -6.12 -10.28 19.19
N HIS A 138 -5.48 -9.92 18.07
CA HIS A 138 -6.17 -9.83 16.78
C HIS A 138 -6.69 -11.20 16.33
N GLY A 139 -5.95 -12.27 16.56
CA GLY A 139 -6.36 -13.64 16.30
C GLY A 139 -7.65 -14.01 17.02
N GLU A 140 -7.70 -13.77 18.34
CA GLU A 140 -8.87 -14.01 19.16
C GLU A 140 -10.10 -13.23 18.66
N ARG A 141 -9.92 -11.92 18.37
CA ARG A 141 -11.02 -11.04 17.94
C ARG A 141 -11.54 -11.36 16.55
N THR A 142 -10.70 -11.83 15.64
CA THR A 142 -11.07 -12.20 14.26
C THR A 142 -11.48 -13.65 14.13
N GLY A 143 -11.16 -14.47 15.13
CA GLY A 143 -11.30 -15.92 15.08
C GLY A 143 -10.42 -16.55 14.01
N VAL A 144 -9.24 -15.96 13.74
CA VAL A 144 -8.21 -16.49 12.83
C VAL A 144 -7.03 -16.96 13.67
N ARG A 145 -6.57 -18.17 13.38
CA ARG A 145 -5.46 -18.79 14.11
C ARG A 145 -4.17 -18.01 13.93
N VAL A 146 -3.38 -17.89 15.01
CA VAL A 146 -2.05 -17.30 15.00
C VAL A 146 -1.00 -18.37 15.27
N VAL A 147 0.05 -18.41 14.47
CA VAL A 147 1.29 -19.15 14.73
C VAL A 147 2.31 -18.16 15.25
N ALA A 148 2.81 -18.41 16.45
CA ALA A 148 3.79 -17.57 17.12
C ALA A 148 4.82 -18.43 17.85
N HIS A 149 6.06 -17.95 17.92
CA HIS A 149 7.13 -18.50 18.75
C HIS A 149 7.46 -17.55 19.90
N GLN A 150 8.38 -17.94 20.76
CA GLN A 150 8.89 -17.10 21.82
C GLN A 150 9.58 -15.85 21.24
N SER A 151 9.54 -14.75 21.99
CA SER A 151 10.27 -13.54 21.60
C SER A 151 11.76 -13.84 21.42
N GLY A 152 12.33 -13.33 20.31
CA GLY A 152 13.71 -13.58 19.92
C GLY A 152 13.93 -14.86 19.08
N ALA A 153 12.88 -15.64 18.80
CA ALA A 153 12.98 -16.77 17.89
C ALA A 153 13.27 -16.30 16.44
N ASP A 154 13.72 -17.23 15.59
CA ASP A 154 13.95 -16.95 14.18
C ASP A 154 12.63 -16.65 13.44
N PRO A 155 12.45 -15.45 12.87
CA PRO A 155 11.23 -15.10 12.14
C PRO A 155 10.89 -16.06 10.99
N ALA A 156 11.91 -16.58 10.31
CA ALA A 156 11.73 -17.51 9.20
C ALA A 156 11.15 -18.86 9.66
N SER A 157 11.45 -19.31 10.88
CA SER A 157 10.86 -20.54 11.43
C SER A 157 9.37 -20.40 11.72
N VAL A 158 8.90 -19.19 12.13
CA VAL A 158 7.48 -18.92 12.34
C VAL A 158 6.71 -19.02 11.02
N VAL A 159 7.25 -18.43 9.96
CA VAL A 159 6.65 -18.50 8.61
C VAL A 159 6.66 -19.92 8.07
N PHE A 160 7.75 -20.66 8.30
CA PHE A 160 7.86 -22.07 7.94
C PHE A 160 6.74 -22.89 8.60
N ASP A 161 6.60 -22.82 9.93
CA ASP A 161 5.62 -23.61 10.67
C ASP A 161 4.17 -23.22 10.29
N ALA A 162 3.92 -21.94 10.06
CA ALA A 162 2.62 -21.47 9.57
C ALA A 162 2.27 -22.07 8.20
N ALA A 163 3.23 -22.08 7.28
CA ALA A 163 3.04 -22.64 5.93
C ALA A 163 2.86 -24.16 5.97
N GLU A 164 3.66 -24.89 6.75
CA GLU A 164 3.49 -26.33 6.93
C GLU A 164 2.13 -26.66 7.54
N SER A 165 1.68 -25.85 8.50
CA SER A 165 0.35 -26.03 9.09
C SER A 165 -0.78 -25.84 8.08
N VAL A 166 -0.69 -24.82 7.21
CA VAL A 166 -1.68 -24.60 6.13
C VAL A 166 -1.66 -25.76 5.14
N LYS A 167 -0.46 -26.17 4.73
CA LYS A 167 -0.26 -27.26 3.77
C LYS A 167 -0.82 -28.60 4.27
N SER A 168 -0.62 -28.92 5.55
CA SER A 168 -1.14 -30.16 6.17
C SER A 168 -2.67 -30.22 6.25
N HIS A 169 -3.34 -29.07 6.11
CA HIS A 169 -4.80 -28.97 6.09
C HIS A 169 -5.40 -28.76 4.69
N GLY A 170 -4.64 -29.08 3.64
CA GLY A 170 -5.12 -29.04 2.26
C GLY A 170 -5.00 -27.69 1.57
N GLY A 171 -4.10 -26.83 2.03
CA GLY A 171 -3.89 -25.49 1.48
C GLY A 171 -4.59 -24.37 2.29
N GLY A 172 -4.42 -23.15 1.86
CA GLY A 172 -4.96 -21.94 2.50
C GLY A 172 -4.00 -20.74 2.42
N LEU A 173 -4.14 -19.80 3.33
CA LEU A 173 -3.40 -18.54 3.32
C LEU A 173 -2.61 -18.30 4.60
N VAL A 174 -1.32 -18.02 4.47
CA VAL A 174 -0.47 -17.46 5.53
C VAL A 174 -0.30 -15.97 5.32
N LEU A 175 -0.65 -15.17 6.31
CA LEU A 175 -0.38 -13.74 6.39
C LEU A 175 0.73 -13.51 7.42
N ALA A 176 1.95 -13.22 6.98
CA ALA A 176 3.11 -13.09 7.85
C ALA A 176 3.36 -11.60 8.20
N ASP A 177 3.19 -11.25 9.50
CA ASP A 177 3.54 -9.93 10.05
C ASP A 177 5.04 -9.87 10.34
N THR A 178 5.78 -8.98 9.70
CA THR A 178 7.24 -8.88 9.80
C THR A 178 7.72 -7.68 10.60
N ALA A 179 8.98 -7.70 11.04
CA ALA A 179 9.64 -6.54 11.62
C ALA A 179 9.73 -5.37 10.62
N GLY A 180 9.84 -4.15 11.13
CA GLY A 180 9.89 -2.92 10.33
C GLY A 180 10.96 -1.93 10.78
N ARG A 181 12.13 -2.39 11.23
CA ARG A 181 13.20 -1.57 11.83
C ARG A 181 14.11 -0.94 10.76
N LEU A 182 13.60 0.00 9.98
CA LEU A 182 14.34 0.59 8.87
C LEU A 182 15.58 1.39 9.29
N HIS A 183 15.64 1.85 10.54
CA HIS A 183 16.84 2.52 11.10
C HIS A 183 18.07 1.60 11.18
N ASN A 184 17.89 0.29 11.12
CA ASN A 184 18.96 -0.71 10.99
C ASN A 184 18.77 -1.45 9.66
N LYS A 185 18.95 -0.71 8.55
CA LYS A 185 18.64 -1.17 7.18
C LYS A 185 19.31 -2.50 6.85
N GLU A 186 20.60 -2.67 7.14
CA GLU A 186 21.33 -3.89 6.77
C GLU A 186 20.79 -5.14 7.47
N ASN A 187 20.54 -5.06 8.77
CA ASN A 187 20.01 -6.20 9.51
C ASN A 187 18.58 -6.54 9.08
N LEU A 188 17.74 -5.51 8.87
CA LEU A 188 16.39 -5.71 8.35
C LEU A 188 16.42 -6.39 6.98
N VAL A 189 17.24 -5.93 6.05
CA VAL A 189 17.36 -6.51 4.71
C VAL A 189 17.78 -7.97 4.77
N ARG A 190 18.80 -8.31 5.57
CA ARG A 190 19.25 -9.71 5.75
C ARG A 190 18.15 -10.61 6.33
N GLU A 191 17.41 -10.10 7.31
CA GLU A 191 16.29 -10.82 7.93
C GLU A 191 15.17 -11.03 6.91
N LEU A 192 14.76 -9.99 6.20
CA LEU A 192 13.72 -10.07 5.17
C LEU A 192 14.09 -11.02 4.05
N GLN A 193 15.34 -11.00 3.57
CA GLN A 193 15.83 -11.93 2.54
C GLN A 193 15.80 -13.39 3.01
N LYS A 194 16.06 -13.64 4.30
CA LYS A 194 15.93 -14.99 4.86
C LYS A 194 14.47 -15.45 4.91
N ILE A 195 13.57 -14.58 5.36
CA ILE A 195 12.13 -14.87 5.42
C ILE A 195 11.58 -15.07 4.00
N ASP A 196 11.95 -14.18 3.05
CA ASP A 196 11.58 -14.23 1.64
C ASP A 196 11.90 -15.58 1.02
N ARG A 197 13.14 -16.05 1.22
CA ARG A 197 13.57 -17.36 0.70
C ARG A 197 12.72 -18.51 1.24
N ILE A 198 12.44 -18.53 2.54
CA ILE A 198 11.62 -19.60 3.17
C ILE A 198 10.17 -19.50 2.72
N ALA A 199 9.59 -18.30 2.70
CA ALA A 199 8.22 -18.08 2.25
C ALA A 199 8.02 -18.51 0.79
N LYS A 200 8.95 -18.14 -0.10
CA LYS A 200 8.94 -18.55 -1.50
C LYS A 200 9.06 -20.07 -1.69
N GLN A 201 9.88 -20.73 -0.87
CA GLN A 201 10.04 -22.20 -0.93
C GLN A 201 8.80 -22.95 -0.44
N LYS A 202 8.03 -22.36 0.49
CA LYS A 202 6.88 -23.00 1.13
C LYS A 202 5.55 -22.71 0.44
N ALA A 203 5.44 -21.60 -0.25
CA ALA A 203 4.28 -21.27 -1.08
C ALA A 203 4.28 -22.16 -2.34
N ASP A 204 3.09 -22.51 -2.79
CA ASP A 204 2.93 -23.16 -4.09
C ASP A 204 3.22 -22.15 -5.22
N GLU A 205 3.50 -22.65 -6.42
CA GLU A 205 3.86 -21.84 -7.57
C GLU A 205 2.79 -20.75 -7.86
N GLY A 206 3.23 -19.50 -7.98
CA GLY A 206 2.35 -18.33 -8.20
C GLY A 206 1.67 -17.79 -6.93
N CYS A 207 1.73 -18.51 -5.81
CA CYS A 207 0.98 -18.21 -4.58
C CYS A 207 1.79 -17.42 -3.52
N TYR A 208 2.96 -16.91 -3.88
CA TYR A 208 3.77 -16.07 -3.00
C TYR A 208 3.65 -14.58 -3.37
N LYS A 209 3.38 -13.72 -2.39
CA LYS A 209 3.29 -12.26 -2.57
C LYS A 209 3.96 -11.51 -1.44
N LYS A 210 4.64 -10.43 -1.79
CA LYS A 210 5.26 -9.46 -0.87
C LYS A 210 4.49 -8.16 -0.91
N ILE A 211 3.83 -7.85 0.19
CA ILE A 211 2.87 -6.76 0.31
C ILE A 211 3.47 -5.70 1.23
N LEU A 212 3.69 -4.51 0.72
CA LEU A 212 4.20 -3.38 1.49
C LEU A 212 3.05 -2.52 2.02
N VAL A 213 3.01 -2.36 3.32
CA VAL A 213 2.06 -1.45 4.00
C VAL A 213 2.69 -0.06 4.07
N ILE A 214 1.98 0.90 3.51
CA ILE A 214 2.37 2.32 3.43
C ILE A 214 1.35 3.18 4.16
N ASP A 215 1.83 4.07 5.02
CA ASP A 215 1.02 5.10 5.67
C ASP A 215 0.81 6.27 4.70
N GLY A 216 -0.43 6.47 4.26
CA GLY A 216 -0.82 7.52 3.30
C GLY A 216 -0.53 8.95 3.78
N THR A 217 -0.23 9.15 5.07
CA THR A 217 0.05 10.48 5.65
C THR A 217 1.53 10.87 5.60
N THR A 218 2.42 9.96 5.21
CA THR A 218 3.88 10.16 5.30
C THR A 218 4.52 10.75 4.05
N GLY A 219 3.75 10.96 2.98
CA GLY A 219 4.17 11.64 1.76
C GLY A 219 5.42 11.04 1.12
N GLN A 220 6.41 11.86 0.77
CA GLN A 220 7.64 11.43 0.10
C GLN A 220 8.49 10.43 0.91
N ASN A 221 8.31 10.38 2.24
CA ASN A 221 8.96 9.33 3.03
C ASN A 221 8.42 7.94 2.70
N ALA A 222 7.15 7.83 2.32
CA ALA A 222 6.55 6.58 1.89
C ALA A 222 7.18 6.05 0.59
N LEU A 223 7.46 6.91 -0.39
CA LEU A 223 8.17 6.54 -1.62
C LEU A 223 9.56 5.99 -1.30
N ARG A 224 10.35 6.71 -0.46
CA ARG A 224 11.68 6.24 -0.03
C ARG A 224 11.64 4.90 0.69
N GLN A 225 10.62 4.66 1.51
CA GLN A 225 10.41 3.36 2.14
C GLN A 225 10.11 2.29 1.09
N ALA A 226 9.24 2.57 0.13
CA ALA A 226 8.91 1.64 -0.95
C ALA A 226 10.15 1.26 -1.78
N GLU A 227 11.01 2.23 -2.12
CA GLU A 227 12.28 1.99 -2.79
C GLU A 227 13.15 0.99 -2.01
N VAL A 228 13.37 1.24 -0.70
CA VAL A 228 14.23 0.37 0.13
C VAL A 228 13.69 -1.06 0.23
N PHE A 229 12.38 -1.23 0.45
CA PHE A 229 11.80 -2.57 0.54
C PHE A 229 11.77 -3.26 -0.83
N HIS A 230 11.52 -2.51 -1.90
CA HIS A 230 11.51 -3.07 -3.26
C HIS A 230 12.92 -3.51 -3.71
N GLU A 231 13.97 -2.73 -3.42
CA GLU A 231 15.36 -3.11 -3.63
C GLU A 231 15.76 -4.36 -2.82
N ALA A 232 15.28 -4.47 -1.57
CA ALA A 232 15.67 -5.55 -0.67
C ALA A 232 15.11 -6.91 -1.08
N VAL A 233 13.83 -6.98 -1.44
CA VAL A 233 13.11 -8.25 -1.67
C VAL A 233 12.17 -8.22 -2.88
N GLY A 234 11.98 -7.08 -3.54
CA GLY A 234 11.03 -6.92 -4.63
C GLY A 234 9.57 -6.97 -4.14
N VAL A 235 8.89 -5.82 -4.05
CA VAL A 235 7.49 -5.69 -3.60
C VAL A 235 6.54 -5.99 -4.75
N ASP A 236 5.50 -6.80 -4.50
CA ASP A 236 4.50 -7.17 -5.51
C ASP A 236 3.25 -6.29 -5.46
N ALA A 237 2.92 -5.74 -4.28
CA ALA A 237 1.72 -4.93 -4.08
C ALA A 237 1.85 -3.99 -2.87
N ILE A 238 1.00 -2.95 -2.84
CA ILE A 238 0.89 -2.00 -1.74
C ILE A 238 -0.47 -2.11 -1.07
N VAL A 239 -0.48 -1.92 0.25
CA VAL A 239 -1.68 -1.57 1.03
C VAL A 239 -1.50 -0.15 1.57
N LEU A 240 -2.40 0.74 1.22
CA LEU A 240 -2.43 2.10 1.76
C LEU A 240 -3.22 2.13 3.08
N THR A 241 -2.60 2.63 4.15
CA THR A 241 -3.27 2.81 5.46
C THR A 241 -3.47 4.28 5.76
N LYS A 242 -4.35 4.57 6.72
CA LYS A 242 -4.69 5.92 7.21
C LYS A 242 -5.15 6.87 6.10
N TYR A 243 -5.79 6.31 5.08
CA TYR A 243 -6.26 7.10 3.94
C TYR A 243 -7.35 8.10 4.32
N ASP A 244 -8.17 7.77 5.32
CA ASP A 244 -9.15 8.67 5.95
C ASP A 244 -8.53 9.90 6.62
N SER A 245 -7.28 9.80 7.02
CA SER A 245 -6.55 10.86 7.72
C SER A 245 -5.64 11.68 6.80
N THR A 246 -5.51 11.27 5.53
CA THR A 246 -4.68 12.01 4.56
C THR A 246 -5.49 13.10 3.87
N ALA A 247 -4.91 14.30 3.87
CA ALA A 247 -5.45 15.42 3.09
C ALA A 247 -4.84 15.50 1.68
N LYS A 248 -3.88 14.61 1.35
CA LYS A 248 -2.99 14.73 0.20
C LYS A 248 -3.23 13.63 -0.83
N GLY A 249 -2.90 12.40 -0.53
CA GLY A 249 -3.28 11.22 -1.34
C GLY A 249 -2.40 10.89 -2.55
N GLY A 250 -1.47 11.74 -2.97
CA GLY A 250 -0.68 11.52 -4.20
C GLY A 250 0.40 10.44 -4.14
N VAL A 251 0.62 9.85 -2.97
CA VAL A 251 1.70 8.87 -2.76
C VAL A 251 1.58 7.63 -3.64
N ALA A 252 0.36 7.15 -3.93
CA ALA A 252 0.17 6.00 -4.82
C ALA A 252 0.56 6.33 -6.26
N ILE A 253 0.33 7.57 -6.72
CA ILE A 253 0.75 8.06 -8.02
C ILE A 253 2.28 8.06 -8.11
N ALA A 254 2.95 8.60 -7.07
CA ALA A 254 4.41 8.64 -7.01
C ALA A 254 5.03 7.23 -7.04
N ILE A 255 4.54 6.31 -6.21
CA ILE A 255 5.05 4.93 -6.16
C ILE A 255 4.75 4.17 -7.45
N GLY A 256 3.55 4.30 -7.99
CA GLY A 256 3.17 3.66 -9.25
C GLY A 256 4.01 4.15 -10.42
N LYS A 257 4.33 5.45 -10.49
CA LYS A 257 5.19 6.00 -11.54
C LYS A 257 6.65 5.60 -11.41
N GLU A 258 7.22 5.73 -10.20
CA GLU A 258 8.67 5.52 -10.01
C GLU A 258 9.04 4.04 -9.89
N LEU A 259 8.17 3.19 -9.33
CA LEU A 259 8.46 1.79 -9.03
C LEU A 259 7.56 0.79 -9.78
N GLY A 260 6.47 1.24 -10.42
CA GLY A 260 5.52 0.36 -11.10
C GLY A 260 4.73 -0.57 -10.16
N ILE A 261 4.73 -0.32 -8.84
CA ILE A 261 4.11 -1.22 -7.87
C ILE A 261 2.60 -0.91 -7.78
N PRO A 262 1.72 -1.89 -8.03
CA PRO A 262 0.27 -1.70 -7.95
C PRO A 262 -0.23 -1.67 -6.50
N VAL A 263 -1.40 -1.06 -6.30
CA VAL A 263 -2.10 -1.05 -5.01
C VAL A 263 -3.14 -2.18 -4.99
N ALA A 264 -3.19 -2.94 -3.88
CA ALA A 264 -4.17 -4.01 -3.69
C ALA A 264 -5.34 -3.59 -2.79
N PHE A 265 -5.05 -2.96 -1.68
CA PHE A 265 -6.04 -2.55 -0.68
C PHE A 265 -5.82 -1.13 -0.18
N ILE A 266 -6.91 -0.56 0.32
CA ILE A 266 -6.94 0.72 1.01
C ILE A 266 -7.60 0.55 2.37
N CYS A 267 -7.01 1.16 3.42
CA CYS A 267 -7.56 1.16 4.78
C CYS A 267 -7.95 2.58 5.18
N THR A 268 -9.20 2.73 5.67
CA THR A 268 -9.86 4.01 5.94
C THR A 268 -10.27 4.17 7.40
N GLY A 269 -9.59 3.52 8.33
CA GLY A 269 -9.90 3.59 9.76
C GLY A 269 -9.24 2.46 10.53
N GLU A 270 -9.58 2.31 11.82
CA GLU A 270 -8.97 1.31 12.71
C GLU A 270 -9.76 0.00 12.81
N GLY A 271 -11.04 0.00 12.47
CA GLY A 271 -11.91 -1.18 12.54
C GLY A 271 -11.50 -2.28 11.54
N TYR A 272 -11.79 -3.53 11.88
CA TYR A 272 -11.49 -4.66 10.98
C TYR A 272 -12.25 -4.63 9.65
N LYS A 273 -13.33 -3.85 9.56
CA LYS A 273 -14.11 -3.67 8.33
C LYS A 273 -13.57 -2.54 7.44
N ASP A 274 -12.67 -1.71 7.99
CA ASP A 274 -12.14 -0.52 7.32
C ASP A 274 -10.97 -0.91 6.43
N ILE A 275 -11.21 -1.88 5.56
CA ILE A 275 -10.33 -2.31 4.47
C ILE A 275 -11.20 -2.56 3.24
N GLY A 276 -10.82 -2.00 2.12
CA GLY A 276 -11.47 -2.19 0.83
C GLY A 276 -10.48 -2.56 -0.26
N VAL A 277 -10.96 -3.25 -1.28
CA VAL A 277 -10.19 -3.48 -2.50
C VAL A 277 -9.97 -2.12 -3.17
N PHE A 278 -8.74 -1.85 -3.60
CA PHE A 278 -8.40 -0.59 -4.23
C PHE A 278 -9.09 -0.42 -5.59
N ASN A 279 -9.64 0.75 -5.83
CA ASN A 279 -10.23 1.11 -7.12
C ASN A 279 -9.51 2.35 -7.68
N PRO A 280 -8.75 2.23 -8.79
CA PRO A 280 -7.99 3.32 -9.38
C PRO A 280 -8.85 4.53 -9.77
N ASP A 281 -10.00 4.30 -10.40
CA ASP A 281 -10.88 5.38 -10.85
C ASP A 281 -11.45 6.18 -9.68
N THR A 282 -11.93 5.49 -8.64
CA THR A 282 -12.42 6.14 -7.43
C THR A 282 -11.33 6.95 -6.77
N TYR A 283 -10.13 6.36 -6.62
CA TYR A 283 -8.99 7.04 -6.02
C TYR A 283 -8.59 8.32 -6.80
N ILE A 284 -8.46 8.23 -8.13
CA ILE A 284 -8.08 9.39 -8.95
C ILE A 284 -9.16 10.48 -8.91
N ASN A 285 -10.44 10.09 -8.97
CA ASN A 285 -11.54 11.04 -8.89
C ASN A 285 -11.58 11.76 -7.53
N GLU A 286 -11.41 11.04 -6.42
CA GLU A 286 -11.31 11.63 -5.08
C GLU A 286 -10.09 12.56 -4.96
N PHE A 287 -8.95 12.14 -5.52
CA PHE A 287 -7.73 12.93 -5.52
C PHE A 287 -7.91 14.25 -6.28
N LEU A 288 -8.49 14.23 -7.47
CA LEU A 288 -8.70 15.41 -8.31
C LEU A 288 -9.96 16.19 -7.94
N GLY A 289 -10.87 15.64 -7.15
CA GLY A 289 -12.16 16.26 -6.80
C GLY A 289 -13.19 16.26 -7.92
N LEU A 290 -13.12 15.22 -8.79
CA LEU A 290 -14.06 14.95 -9.88
C LEU A 290 -15.35 14.27 -9.42
#